data_dc0db01beaf2828e9c11efc963ead2f6
#
_entry.id   dc0db01beaf2828e9c11efc963ead2f6
#
_cell.length_a   1.000
_cell.length_b   1.000
_cell.length_c   1.000
_cell.angle_alpha   90.00
_cell.angle_beta   90.00
_cell.angle_gamma   90.00
#
_symmetry.space_group_name_H-M   'P 1'
#
loop_
_entity.id
_entity.type
_entity.pdbx_description
1 polymer ?
#
loop_
_entity_poly.entity_id
_entity_poly.type
_entity_poly.pdbx_seq_one_letter_code
_entity_poly.pdbx_strand_id
1 'polypeptide(L)'
;MSRYFNKDHVPTWKDVEQYSDKWQLYKDLIAGIPEGIGVKHLVLGEQWAYCEAESGVGVSMMVRGGAGGMRLRVAAGDLELRDLAALSTSWSFVEATAGVAALNAWYSSLPVATANGLIIDAGENDGFRVYKELVAGKKVTVVGHFPLIERMGDICDLTILERTPSPGDIPDPACEYIIPEQDYLFSTGITLQNKTMPRLLQLAREGGTQVILVGPSVVPAPVLFNYGVVCAAGAIVLPERAEKVKLAMEQGSKSNIFGEGLQKMRIEKPGWRN
;
A
#
# COMPACT_ATOMS: atom_id res chain seq x y z
N MET A 1 -30.90 0.48 0.15
CA MET A 1 -29.57 0.65 0.75
C MET A 1 -28.54 0.34 -0.30
N SER A 2 -27.53 1.20 -0.49
CA SER A 2 -26.47 0.96 -1.46
C SER A 2 -25.71 -0.32 -1.08
N ARG A 3 -25.36 -1.19 -2.07
CA ARG A 3 -24.55 -2.40 -1.87
C ARG A 3 -23.24 -2.12 -1.09
N TYR A 4 -22.73 -0.89 -1.16
CA TYR A 4 -21.50 -0.44 -0.49
C TYR A 4 -21.61 -0.28 1.04
N PHE A 5 -22.82 -0.34 1.62
CA PHE A 5 -23.06 -0.08 3.03
C PHE A 5 -23.83 -1.20 3.76
N ASN A 6 -23.91 -2.39 3.16
CA ASN A 6 -24.46 -3.53 3.85
C ASN A 6 -23.51 -3.96 4.98
N LYS A 7 -23.93 -3.75 6.24
CA LYS A 7 -23.13 -4.04 7.43
C LYS A 7 -22.73 -5.51 7.56
N ASP A 8 -23.54 -6.40 7.00
CA ASP A 8 -23.43 -7.85 7.19
C ASP A 8 -22.76 -8.53 5.98
N HIS A 9 -22.48 -7.78 4.92
CA HIS A 9 -21.88 -8.31 3.70
C HIS A 9 -20.37 -8.11 3.70
N VAL A 10 -19.61 -9.20 3.60
CA VAL A 10 -18.18 -9.22 3.36
C VAL A 10 -17.97 -9.32 1.85
N PRO A 11 -17.34 -8.34 1.19
CA PRO A 11 -17.19 -8.35 -0.26
C PRO A 11 -16.28 -9.51 -0.71
N THR A 12 -16.74 -10.23 -1.73
CA THR A 12 -15.96 -11.19 -2.50
C THR A 12 -15.45 -10.55 -3.79
N TRP A 13 -14.55 -11.24 -4.50
CA TRP A 13 -14.11 -10.79 -5.82
C TRP A 13 -15.28 -10.62 -6.81
N LYS A 14 -16.25 -11.55 -6.81
CA LYS A 14 -17.45 -11.46 -7.68
C LYS A 14 -18.30 -10.22 -7.43
N ASP A 15 -18.31 -9.72 -6.19
CA ASP A 15 -19.00 -8.47 -5.89
C ASP A 15 -18.21 -7.27 -6.44
N VAL A 16 -16.88 -7.28 -6.24
CA VAL A 16 -16.01 -6.18 -6.66
C VAL A 16 -15.99 -6.01 -8.17
N GLU A 17 -16.03 -7.09 -8.95
CA GLU A 17 -16.16 -7.04 -10.41
C GLU A 17 -17.34 -6.19 -10.89
N GLN A 18 -18.44 -6.18 -10.12
CA GLN A 18 -19.68 -5.46 -10.44
C GLN A 18 -19.68 -4.01 -9.92
N TYR A 19 -18.64 -3.57 -9.20
CA TYR A 19 -18.55 -2.20 -8.71
C TYR A 19 -18.36 -1.22 -9.87
N SER A 20 -18.76 0.05 -9.66
CA SER A 20 -18.58 1.12 -10.64
C SER A 20 -17.09 1.39 -10.93
N ASP A 21 -16.82 2.14 -12.01
CA ASP A 21 -15.46 2.49 -12.45
C ASP A 21 -14.68 3.32 -11.41
N LYS A 22 -15.35 3.90 -10.43
CA LYS A 22 -14.68 4.53 -9.27
C LYS A 22 -13.81 3.57 -8.47
N TRP A 23 -14.06 2.26 -8.60
CA TRP A 23 -13.30 1.19 -7.98
C TRP A 23 -12.29 0.52 -8.93
N GLN A 24 -12.07 1.09 -10.13
CA GLN A 24 -11.27 0.43 -11.16
C GLN A 24 -9.84 0.11 -10.68
N LEU A 25 -9.20 1.01 -9.92
CA LEU A 25 -7.89 0.75 -9.32
C LEU A 25 -7.87 -0.55 -8.48
N TYR A 26 -8.90 -0.76 -7.66
CA TYR A 26 -9.01 -1.98 -6.84
C TYR A 26 -9.29 -3.21 -7.69
N LYS A 27 -10.20 -3.09 -8.68
CA LYS A 27 -10.49 -4.17 -9.62
C LYS A 27 -9.23 -4.65 -10.33
N ASP A 28 -8.44 -3.73 -10.85
CA ASP A 28 -7.21 -4.05 -11.59
C ASP A 28 -6.16 -4.70 -10.68
N LEU A 29 -6.01 -4.21 -9.45
CA LEU A 29 -5.12 -4.83 -8.47
C LEU A 29 -5.55 -6.26 -8.10
N ILE A 30 -6.84 -6.48 -7.85
CA ILE A 30 -7.37 -7.78 -7.46
C ILE A 30 -7.35 -8.75 -8.65
N ALA A 31 -7.72 -8.29 -9.85
CA ALA A 31 -7.73 -9.10 -11.07
C ALA A 31 -6.35 -9.67 -11.45
N GLY A 32 -5.28 -8.98 -11.04
CA GLY A 32 -3.92 -9.46 -11.26
C GLY A 32 -3.51 -10.65 -10.37
N ILE A 33 -4.34 -11.05 -9.39
CA ILE A 33 -4.13 -12.26 -8.60
C ILE A 33 -4.78 -13.43 -9.33
N PRO A 34 -4.07 -14.52 -9.67
CA PRO A 34 -4.68 -15.73 -10.24
C PRO A 34 -5.74 -16.34 -9.32
N GLU A 35 -6.69 -17.08 -9.90
CA GLU A 35 -7.65 -17.88 -9.15
C GLU A 35 -6.99 -19.12 -8.52
N GLY A 36 -7.60 -19.65 -7.47
CA GLY A 36 -7.20 -20.90 -6.85
C GLY A 36 -5.98 -20.84 -5.94
N ILE A 37 -5.52 -19.63 -5.58
CA ILE A 37 -4.43 -19.48 -4.60
C ILE A 37 -5.02 -19.49 -3.19
N GLY A 38 -4.65 -20.49 -2.38
CA GLY A 38 -5.11 -20.64 -1.01
C GLY A 38 -4.38 -19.72 -0.03
N VAL A 39 -5.11 -19.22 0.98
CA VAL A 39 -4.56 -18.49 2.13
C VAL A 39 -4.23 -19.49 3.24
N LYS A 40 -2.96 -19.54 3.68
CA LYS A 40 -2.49 -20.42 4.75
C LYS A 40 -2.69 -19.82 6.14
N HIS A 41 -2.27 -18.56 6.29
CA HIS A 41 -2.35 -17.85 7.57
C HIS A 41 -2.75 -16.39 7.36
N LEU A 42 -3.60 -15.88 8.25
CA LEU A 42 -3.96 -14.47 8.36
C LEU A 42 -3.82 -14.05 9.83
N VAL A 43 -2.93 -13.12 10.10
CA VAL A 43 -2.74 -12.53 11.42
C VAL A 43 -3.09 -11.04 11.37
N LEU A 44 -3.96 -10.61 12.28
CA LEU A 44 -4.34 -9.21 12.46
C LEU A 44 -3.85 -8.74 13.82
N GLY A 45 -2.62 -8.28 13.84
CA GLY A 45 -1.97 -7.78 15.05
C GLY A 45 -2.36 -6.33 15.38
N GLU A 46 -1.72 -5.78 16.41
CA GLU A 46 -1.98 -4.41 16.84
C GLU A 46 -1.51 -3.38 15.82
N GLN A 47 -0.33 -3.57 15.23
CA GLN A 47 0.30 -2.62 14.30
C GLN A 47 0.35 -3.12 12.86
N TRP A 48 0.21 -4.42 12.64
CA TRP A 48 0.41 -5.05 11.33
C TRP A 48 -0.63 -6.12 11.05
N ALA A 49 -0.98 -6.28 9.78
CA ALA A 49 -1.58 -7.47 9.23
C ALA A 49 -0.53 -8.27 8.46
N TYR A 50 -0.61 -9.59 8.58
CA TYR A 50 0.21 -10.57 7.89
C TYR A 50 -0.70 -11.54 7.15
N CYS A 51 -0.44 -11.77 5.89
CA CYS A 51 -1.10 -12.77 5.07
C CYS A 51 -0.05 -13.70 4.48
N GLU A 52 -0.13 -14.99 4.78
CA GLU A 52 0.63 -16.02 4.10
C GLU A 52 -0.29 -16.78 3.16
N ALA A 53 0.06 -16.82 1.90
CA ALA A 53 -0.61 -17.58 0.86
C ALA A 53 0.36 -18.58 0.22
N GLU A 54 -0.14 -19.41 -0.67
CA GLU A 54 0.71 -20.33 -1.45
C GLU A 54 1.73 -19.57 -2.32
N SER A 55 1.41 -18.37 -2.74
CA SER A 55 2.26 -17.49 -3.55
C SER A 55 3.42 -16.86 -2.77
N GLY A 56 3.22 -16.56 -1.47
CA GLY A 56 4.19 -15.86 -0.65
C GLY A 56 3.57 -15.16 0.54
N VAL A 57 4.30 -14.21 1.11
CA VAL A 57 3.90 -13.46 2.30
C VAL A 57 3.71 -11.99 1.97
N GLY A 58 2.59 -11.44 2.43
CA GLY A 58 2.31 -10.01 2.38
C GLY A 58 2.03 -9.42 3.74
N VAL A 59 2.43 -8.17 3.92
CA VAL A 59 2.19 -7.40 5.14
C VAL A 59 1.51 -6.08 4.82
N SER A 60 0.82 -5.53 5.79
CA SER A 60 0.27 -4.18 5.72
C SER A 60 0.18 -3.56 7.10
N MET A 61 0.47 -2.28 7.20
CA MET A 61 0.32 -1.54 8.46
C MET A 61 -1.16 -1.45 8.84
N MET A 62 -1.48 -1.73 10.10
CA MET A 62 -2.85 -1.73 10.60
C MET A 62 -3.42 -0.31 10.61
N VAL A 63 -4.54 -0.13 9.92
CA VAL A 63 -5.35 1.08 9.99
C VAL A 63 -6.61 0.79 10.78
N ARG A 64 -6.86 1.57 11.82
CA ARG A 64 -8.06 1.47 12.64
C ARG A 64 -9.09 2.51 12.21
N GLY A 65 -10.35 2.22 12.50
CA GLY A 65 -11.46 3.10 12.14
C GLY A 65 -12.25 2.62 10.93
N GLY A 66 -12.98 3.53 10.30
CA GLY A 66 -13.93 3.18 9.24
C GLY A 66 -15.24 2.63 9.81
N ALA A 67 -15.95 1.80 9.05
CA ALA A 67 -17.30 1.30 9.35
C ALA A 67 -17.32 0.02 10.19
N GLY A 68 -16.61 0.00 11.30
CA GLY A 68 -16.60 -1.14 12.24
C GLY A 68 -15.35 -2.01 12.15
N GLY A 69 -15.39 -3.17 12.83
CA GLY A 69 -14.29 -4.12 12.90
C GLY A 69 -14.31 -5.18 11.79
N MET A 70 -13.57 -6.24 12.01
CA MET A 70 -13.53 -7.40 11.11
C MET A 70 -14.83 -8.19 11.17
N ARG A 71 -15.48 -8.38 10.03
CA ARG A 71 -16.71 -9.18 9.87
C ARG A 71 -16.44 -10.58 9.35
N LEU A 72 -15.30 -10.76 8.65
CA LEU A 72 -14.88 -12.06 8.14
C LEU A 72 -14.83 -13.08 9.27
N ARG A 73 -15.50 -14.23 9.07
CA ARG A 73 -15.63 -15.32 10.04
C ARG A 73 -15.15 -16.68 9.51
N VAL A 74 -14.41 -16.65 8.41
CA VAL A 74 -13.92 -17.86 7.74
C VAL A 74 -12.50 -18.14 8.22
N ALA A 75 -12.17 -19.42 8.41
CA ALA A 75 -10.79 -19.81 8.70
C ALA A 75 -9.88 -19.52 7.51
N ALA A 76 -8.62 -19.18 7.76
CA ALA A 76 -7.68 -18.82 6.69
C ALA A 76 -7.58 -19.91 5.61
N GLY A 77 -7.52 -21.20 6.01
CA GLY A 77 -7.42 -22.32 5.07
C GLY A 77 -8.61 -22.51 4.12
N ASP A 78 -9.74 -21.85 4.38
CA ASP A 78 -10.94 -21.89 3.54
C ASP A 78 -11.08 -20.63 2.65
N LEU A 79 -10.07 -19.75 2.65
CA LEU A 79 -10.08 -18.50 1.90
C LEU A 79 -9.24 -18.60 0.62
N GLU A 80 -9.79 -18.09 -0.46
CA GLU A 80 -9.04 -17.78 -1.67
C GLU A 80 -8.39 -16.39 -1.55
N LEU A 81 -7.13 -16.26 -1.99
CA LEU A 81 -6.37 -15.02 -1.86
C LEU A 81 -7.05 -13.84 -2.56
N ARG A 82 -7.68 -14.08 -3.72
CA ARG A 82 -8.41 -13.06 -4.47
C ARG A 82 -9.62 -12.53 -3.70
N ASP A 83 -10.36 -13.40 -3.01
CA ASP A 83 -11.49 -13.01 -2.16
C ASP A 83 -11.01 -12.26 -0.90
N LEU A 84 -9.91 -12.69 -0.31
CA LEU A 84 -9.30 -11.92 0.78
C LEU A 84 -8.83 -10.53 0.30
N ALA A 85 -8.23 -10.45 -0.90
CA ALA A 85 -7.82 -9.17 -1.50
C ALA A 85 -9.01 -8.25 -1.80
N ALA A 86 -10.22 -8.79 -2.09
CA ALA A 86 -11.44 -8.02 -2.28
C ALA A 86 -11.81 -7.19 -1.05
N LEU A 87 -11.39 -7.61 0.16
CA LEU A 87 -11.56 -6.81 1.38
C LEU A 87 -10.85 -5.45 1.32
N SER A 88 -9.87 -5.27 0.42
CA SER A 88 -9.27 -3.95 0.20
C SER A 88 -10.30 -2.88 -0.15
N THR A 89 -11.48 -3.26 -0.66
CA THR A 89 -12.61 -2.36 -0.96
C THR A 89 -13.50 -2.08 0.25
N SER A 90 -13.35 -2.82 1.35
CA SER A 90 -14.19 -2.65 2.55
C SER A 90 -14.03 -1.27 3.18
N TRP A 91 -15.13 -0.74 3.72
CA TRP A 91 -15.13 0.47 4.54
C TRP A 91 -14.74 0.21 6.00
N SER A 92 -14.60 -1.04 6.43
CA SER A 92 -13.86 -1.39 7.64
C SER A 92 -12.36 -1.34 7.32
N PHE A 93 -11.62 -0.43 7.93
CA PHE A 93 -10.20 -0.28 7.63
C PHE A 93 -9.37 -1.47 8.13
N VAL A 94 -9.85 -2.21 9.11
CA VAL A 94 -9.25 -3.48 9.54
C VAL A 94 -9.37 -4.52 8.42
N GLU A 95 -10.55 -4.67 7.82
CA GLU A 95 -10.74 -5.55 6.65
C GLU A 95 -9.92 -5.07 5.45
N ALA A 96 -9.92 -3.76 5.19
CA ALA A 96 -9.12 -3.20 4.12
C ALA A 96 -7.62 -3.45 4.31
N THR A 97 -7.14 -3.45 5.56
CA THR A 97 -5.75 -3.79 5.89
C THR A 97 -5.47 -5.27 5.58
N ALA A 98 -6.38 -6.19 5.93
CA ALA A 98 -6.27 -7.60 5.55
C ALA A 98 -6.24 -7.77 4.03
N GLY A 99 -7.11 -7.07 3.30
CA GLY A 99 -7.14 -7.08 1.84
C GLY A 99 -5.85 -6.58 1.20
N VAL A 100 -5.24 -5.51 1.74
CA VAL A 100 -3.95 -5.01 1.25
C VAL A 100 -2.80 -5.97 1.59
N ALA A 101 -2.83 -6.63 2.75
CA ALA A 101 -1.87 -7.69 3.07
C ALA A 101 -2.00 -8.87 2.07
N ALA A 102 -3.22 -9.21 1.65
CA ALA A 102 -3.47 -10.23 0.61
C ALA A 102 -2.93 -9.80 -0.76
N LEU A 103 -3.14 -8.55 -1.18
CA LEU A 103 -2.52 -8.00 -2.40
C LEU A 103 -1.00 -8.14 -2.33
N ASN A 104 -0.39 -7.79 -1.19
CA ASN A 104 1.05 -7.91 -1.00
C ASN A 104 1.53 -9.37 -0.96
N ALA A 105 0.73 -10.33 -0.49
CA ALA A 105 1.08 -11.75 -0.54
C ALA A 105 1.25 -12.28 -1.98
N TRP A 106 0.61 -11.62 -2.96
CA TRP A 106 0.83 -11.87 -4.38
C TRP A 106 1.96 -11.02 -4.93
N TYR A 107 1.79 -9.69 -4.95
CA TYR A 107 2.68 -8.78 -5.66
C TYR A 107 4.08 -8.64 -5.04
N SER A 108 4.21 -8.84 -3.73
CA SER A 108 5.51 -8.85 -3.03
C SER A 108 6.09 -10.26 -2.88
N SER A 109 5.47 -11.30 -3.45
CA SER A 109 6.10 -12.62 -3.49
C SER A 109 7.36 -12.57 -4.38
N LEU A 110 8.42 -13.26 -3.97
CA LEU A 110 9.70 -13.17 -4.66
C LEU A 110 9.62 -13.49 -6.18
N PRO A 111 8.89 -14.55 -6.62
CA PRO A 111 8.76 -14.83 -8.05
C PRO A 111 8.03 -13.71 -8.81
N VAL A 112 6.92 -13.22 -8.28
CA VAL A 112 6.10 -12.18 -8.93
C VAL A 112 6.82 -10.83 -8.94
N ALA A 113 7.41 -10.43 -7.81
CA ALA A 113 8.18 -9.19 -7.71
C ALA A 113 9.38 -9.20 -8.67
N THR A 114 10.08 -10.34 -8.78
CA THR A 114 11.20 -10.52 -9.73
C THR A 114 10.74 -10.37 -11.18
N ALA A 115 9.63 -11.00 -11.54
CA ALA A 115 9.05 -10.88 -12.89
C ALA A 115 8.61 -9.43 -13.20
N ASN A 116 8.26 -8.66 -12.17
CA ASN A 116 7.82 -7.27 -12.25
C ASN A 116 8.98 -6.25 -12.14
N GLY A 117 10.23 -6.68 -12.19
CA GLY A 117 11.39 -5.79 -12.14
C GLY A 117 11.79 -5.38 -10.72
N LEU A 118 11.75 -6.34 -9.78
CA LEU A 118 12.20 -6.16 -8.40
C LEU A 118 13.60 -5.53 -8.34
N ILE A 119 13.71 -4.44 -7.59
CA ILE A 119 14.96 -3.77 -7.26
C ILE A 119 15.18 -3.85 -5.74
N ILE A 120 16.29 -4.46 -5.34
CA ILE A 120 16.79 -4.47 -3.96
C ILE A 120 18.25 -4.03 -4.02
N ASP A 121 18.51 -2.76 -3.73
CA ASP A 121 19.88 -2.24 -3.75
C ASP A 121 20.59 -2.58 -2.43
N ALA A 122 21.84 -2.94 -2.51
CA ALA A 122 22.68 -3.17 -1.34
C ALA A 122 22.93 -1.83 -0.62
N GLY A 123 22.21 -1.61 0.48
CA GLY A 123 22.38 -0.48 1.37
C GLY A 123 21.37 0.64 1.27
N GLU A 124 20.65 0.84 0.16
CA GLU A 124 19.71 1.95 0.05
C GLU A 124 18.46 1.60 -0.77
N ASN A 125 17.41 1.17 -0.08
CA ASN A 125 16.08 0.97 -0.67
C ASN A 125 15.02 1.87 -0.02
N ASP A 126 15.45 2.93 0.68
CA ASP A 126 14.54 3.92 1.24
C ASP A 126 14.06 4.85 0.12
N GLY A 127 12.76 4.84 -0.16
CA GLY A 127 12.18 5.60 -1.28
C GLY A 127 12.45 7.11 -1.21
N PHE A 128 12.67 7.69 -0.03
CA PHE A 128 13.02 9.11 0.07
C PHE A 128 14.49 9.35 -0.25
N ARG A 129 15.38 8.47 0.18
CA ARG A 129 16.83 8.61 -0.06
C ARG A 129 17.22 8.32 -1.49
N VAL A 130 16.64 7.27 -2.08
CA VAL A 130 16.88 6.89 -3.49
C VAL A 130 16.58 8.03 -4.46
N TYR A 131 15.59 8.87 -4.14
CA TYR A 131 15.16 9.96 -5.01
C TYR A 131 15.60 11.35 -4.54
N LYS A 132 16.49 11.43 -3.55
CA LYS A 132 16.97 12.70 -2.98
C LYS A 132 17.49 13.68 -4.05
N GLU A 133 18.30 13.22 -4.97
CA GLU A 133 18.86 14.07 -6.03
C GLU A 133 17.79 14.47 -7.07
N LEU A 134 16.86 13.58 -7.35
CA LEU A 134 15.77 13.81 -8.29
C LEU A 134 14.83 14.94 -7.83
N VAL A 135 14.59 15.04 -6.53
CA VAL A 135 13.65 16.02 -5.96
C VAL A 135 14.34 17.31 -5.51
N ALA A 136 15.66 17.43 -5.64
CA ALA A 136 16.39 18.62 -5.22
C ALA A 136 15.88 19.88 -5.94
N GLY A 137 15.47 20.90 -5.16
CA GLY A 137 14.93 22.17 -5.67
C GLY A 137 13.55 22.04 -6.32
N LYS A 138 12.85 20.92 -6.17
CA LYS A 138 11.50 20.66 -6.70
C LYS A 138 10.42 20.94 -5.67
N LYS A 139 9.17 21.13 -6.14
CA LYS A 139 7.98 21.15 -5.30
C LYS A 139 7.56 19.71 -5.00
N VAL A 140 7.58 19.34 -3.74
CA VAL A 140 7.32 17.97 -3.29
C VAL A 140 6.25 17.94 -2.23
N THR A 141 5.20 17.18 -2.49
CA THR A 141 4.19 16.88 -1.48
C THR A 141 4.35 15.45 -0.97
N VAL A 142 4.26 15.27 0.33
CA VAL A 142 4.24 13.96 0.99
C VAL A 142 2.88 13.76 1.66
N VAL A 143 2.19 12.68 1.33
CA VAL A 143 0.96 12.26 2.02
C VAL A 143 1.31 11.19 3.05
N GLY A 144 1.16 11.55 4.32
CA GLY A 144 1.57 10.80 5.49
C GLY A 144 2.83 11.36 6.15
N HIS A 145 2.83 11.41 7.49
CA HIS A 145 3.97 11.90 8.26
C HIS A 145 4.95 10.74 8.54
N PHE A 146 6.04 10.68 7.78
CA PHE A 146 7.08 9.66 7.94
C PHE A 146 8.17 10.12 8.92
N PRO A 147 8.84 9.21 9.65
CA PRO A 147 9.93 9.57 10.54
C PRO A 147 11.03 10.39 9.81
N LEU A 148 11.38 11.53 10.35
CA LEU A 148 12.43 12.43 9.85
C LEU A 148 12.16 13.01 8.44
N ILE A 149 10.90 13.02 8.00
CA ILE A 149 10.51 13.54 6.68
C ILE A 149 10.82 15.02 6.52
N GLU A 150 10.81 15.79 7.61
CA GLU A 150 11.08 17.23 7.63
C GLU A 150 12.47 17.56 7.06
N ARG A 151 13.43 16.62 7.14
CA ARG A 151 14.77 16.76 6.55
C ARG A 151 14.77 16.89 5.04
N MET A 152 13.68 16.50 4.38
CA MET A 152 13.54 16.76 2.93
C MET A 152 13.37 18.26 2.64
N GLY A 153 12.86 19.06 3.58
CA GLY A 153 12.79 20.50 3.46
C GLY A 153 14.14 21.20 3.28
N ASP A 154 15.25 20.53 3.64
CA ASP A 154 16.61 21.05 3.39
C ASP A 154 17.01 20.97 1.91
N ILE A 155 16.29 20.20 1.10
CA ILE A 155 16.65 19.91 -0.31
C ILE A 155 15.55 20.22 -1.32
N CYS A 156 14.30 20.31 -0.92
CA CYS A 156 13.15 20.56 -1.78
C CYS A 156 12.14 21.49 -1.11
N ASP A 157 11.21 22.07 -1.89
CA ASP A 157 10.06 22.81 -1.37
C ASP A 157 9.02 21.77 -0.91
N LEU A 158 9.08 21.45 0.39
CA LEU A 158 8.35 20.35 1.01
C LEU A 158 7.01 20.78 1.59
N THR A 159 5.95 20.08 1.22
CA THR A 159 4.64 20.14 1.88
C THR A 159 4.26 18.77 2.41
N ILE A 160 3.84 18.67 3.66
CA ILE A 160 3.36 17.42 4.28
C ILE A 160 1.85 17.51 4.47
N LEU A 161 1.12 16.56 3.90
CA LEU A 161 -0.33 16.40 4.06
C LEU A 161 -0.61 15.23 5.01
N GLU A 162 -1.27 15.51 6.13
CA GLU A 162 -1.54 14.49 7.13
C GLU A 162 -2.99 14.57 7.64
N ARG A 163 -3.59 13.43 7.95
CA ARG A 163 -4.95 13.34 8.47
C ARG A 163 -5.04 13.82 9.92
N THR A 164 -4.01 13.55 10.69
CA THR A 164 -3.84 14.04 12.07
C THR A 164 -2.57 14.88 12.12
N PRO A 165 -2.63 16.16 11.69
CA PRO A 165 -1.46 16.99 11.46
C PRO A 165 -0.66 17.23 12.74
N SER A 166 0.66 17.12 12.64
CA SER A 166 1.64 17.64 13.57
C SER A 166 1.93 19.12 13.28
N PRO A 167 2.59 19.88 14.19
CA PRO A 167 3.00 21.24 13.89
C PRO A 167 3.86 21.32 12.61
N GLY A 168 3.42 22.10 11.63
CA GLY A 168 4.05 22.22 10.32
C GLY A 168 3.37 21.42 9.21
N ASP A 169 2.55 20.43 9.55
CA ASP A 169 1.76 19.68 8.56
C ASP A 169 0.52 20.47 8.13
N ILE A 170 0.02 20.15 6.95
CA ILE A 170 -1.23 20.67 6.41
C ILE A 170 -2.29 19.55 6.44
N PRO A 171 -3.54 19.82 6.82
CA PRO A 171 -4.61 18.82 6.81
C PRO A 171 -4.82 18.18 5.43
N ASP A 172 -5.04 16.85 5.39
CA ASP A 172 -5.14 16.07 4.16
C ASP A 172 -6.18 16.56 3.13
N PRO A 173 -7.31 17.23 3.47
CA PRO A 173 -8.21 17.78 2.46
C PRO A 173 -7.56 18.85 1.56
N ALA A 174 -6.46 19.47 1.97
CA ALA A 174 -5.72 20.42 1.14
C ALA A 174 -5.08 19.77 -0.11
N CYS A 175 -5.08 18.44 -0.20
CA CYS A 175 -4.61 17.69 -1.38
C CYS A 175 -5.25 18.19 -2.69
N GLU A 176 -6.53 18.60 -2.65
CA GLU A 176 -7.27 19.12 -3.81
C GLU A 176 -6.63 20.37 -4.44
N TYR A 177 -5.97 21.18 -3.62
CA TYR A 177 -5.35 22.45 -4.04
C TYR A 177 -3.85 22.34 -4.27
N ILE A 178 -3.19 21.43 -3.56
CA ILE A 178 -1.73 21.37 -3.50
C ILE A 178 -1.17 20.41 -4.55
N ILE A 179 -1.71 19.16 -4.63
CA ILE A 179 -1.11 18.10 -5.46
C ILE A 179 -1.00 18.48 -6.93
N PRO A 180 -2.00 19.15 -7.57
CA PRO A 180 -1.88 19.50 -9.00
C PRO A 180 -0.77 20.51 -9.32
N GLU A 181 -0.21 21.18 -8.31
CA GLU A 181 0.84 22.18 -8.50
C GLU A 181 2.25 21.66 -8.15
N GLN A 182 2.38 20.34 -7.90
CA GLN A 182 3.64 19.75 -7.45
C GLN A 182 4.40 19.07 -8.59
N ASP A 183 5.73 19.00 -8.47
CA ASP A 183 6.56 18.16 -9.35
C ASP A 183 6.46 16.69 -8.96
N TYR A 184 6.46 16.41 -7.65
CA TYR A 184 6.43 15.05 -7.11
C TYR A 184 5.43 14.90 -5.96
N LEU A 185 4.75 13.75 -5.94
CA LEU A 185 3.93 13.29 -4.84
C LEU A 185 4.54 11.99 -4.27
N PHE A 186 4.96 12.01 -3.01
CA PHE A 186 5.21 10.79 -2.25
C PHE A 186 3.97 10.45 -1.45
N SER A 187 3.43 9.25 -1.61
CA SER A 187 2.23 8.83 -0.90
C SER A 187 2.42 7.51 -0.19
N THR A 188 1.95 7.45 1.07
CA THR A 188 1.91 6.20 1.82
C THR A 188 0.98 5.18 1.17
N GLY A 189 1.35 3.89 1.22
CA GLY A 189 0.47 2.79 0.79
C GLY A 189 -0.83 2.69 1.58
N ILE A 190 -0.91 3.29 2.78
CA ILE A 190 -2.13 3.37 3.60
C ILE A 190 -3.28 4.06 2.89
N THR A 191 -3.00 4.93 1.92
CA THR A 191 -4.02 5.62 1.12
C THR A 191 -4.89 4.66 0.31
N LEU A 192 -4.42 3.45 0.01
CA LEU A 192 -5.23 2.39 -0.57
C LEU A 192 -6.26 1.85 0.44
N GLN A 193 -5.85 1.62 1.70
CA GLN A 193 -6.73 1.10 2.75
C GLN A 193 -7.84 2.09 3.12
N ASN A 194 -7.51 3.38 3.24
CA ASN A 194 -8.45 4.43 3.62
C ASN A 194 -9.22 5.05 2.44
N LYS A 195 -9.03 4.53 1.22
CA LYS A 195 -9.74 4.88 -0.03
C LYS A 195 -9.38 6.24 -0.63
N THR A 196 -8.33 6.92 -0.15
CA THR A 196 -7.93 8.22 -0.72
C THR A 196 -7.05 8.08 -1.96
N MET A 197 -6.34 6.97 -2.15
CA MET A 197 -5.40 6.76 -3.26
C MET A 197 -5.99 7.08 -4.65
N PRO A 198 -7.21 6.62 -5.03
CA PRO A 198 -7.75 6.92 -6.35
C PRO A 198 -7.86 8.43 -6.63
N ARG A 199 -8.27 9.23 -5.62
CA ARG A 199 -8.38 10.68 -5.78
C ARG A 199 -7.02 11.36 -5.84
N LEU A 200 -6.06 10.94 -5.02
CA LEU A 200 -4.69 11.47 -5.05
C LEU A 200 -4.02 11.24 -6.41
N LEU A 201 -4.18 10.03 -6.99
CA LEU A 201 -3.66 9.71 -8.31
C LEU A 201 -4.34 10.50 -9.42
N GLN A 202 -5.64 10.78 -9.30
CA GLN A 202 -6.37 11.63 -10.22
C GLN A 202 -5.82 13.07 -10.18
N LEU A 203 -5.68 13.66 -9.00
CA LEU A 203 -5.14 15.02 -8.81
C LEU A 203 -3.72 15.15 -9.37
N ALA A 204 -2.87 14.15 -9.09
CA ALA A 204 -1.53 14.11 -9.63
C ALA A 204 -1.51 14.06 -11.17
N ARG A 205 -2.42 13.28 -11.77
CA ARG A 205 -2.56 13.22 -13.24
C ARG A 205 -3.02 14.54 -13.81
N GLU A 206 -3.99 15.22 -13.18
CA GLU A 206 -4.50 16.52 -13.61
C GLU A 206 -3.40 17.58 -13.63
N GLY A 207 -2.47 17.54 -12.66
CA GLY A 207 -1.32 18.48 -12.58
C GLY A 207 -0.06 18.03 -13.30
N GLY A 208 0.01 16.78 -13.78
CA GLY A 208 1.26 16.22 -14.32
C GLY A 208 2.28 15.82 -13.24
N THR A 209 1.86 15.76 -11.99
CA THR A 209 2.69 15.40 -10.84
C THR A 209 3.11 13.93 -10.90
N GLN A 210 4.39 13.64 -10.73
CA GLN A 210 4.91 12.27 -10.72
C GLN A 210 4.70 11.61 -9.35
N VAL A 211 4.14 10.41 -9.31
CA VAL A 211 3.76 9.74 -8.07
C VAL A 211 4.74 8.62 -7.70
N ILE A 212 5.29 8.71 -6.50
CA ILE A 212 6.13 7.69 -5.87
C ILE A 212 5.39 7.18 -4.63
N LEU A 213 5.01 5.90 -4.64
CA LEU A 213 4.42 5.27 -3.46
C LEU A 213 5.51 4.76 -2.54
N VAL A 214 5.37 5.00 -1.22
CA VAL A 214 6.38 4.65 -0.22
C VAL A 214 5.79 3.96 1.01
N GLY A 215 6.54 3.02 1.56
CA GLY A 215 6.19 2.35 2.81
C GLY A 215 5.74 0.89 2.65
N PRO A 216 5.75 0.12 3.74
CA PRO A 216 5.56 -1.34 3.70
C PRO A 216 4.16 -1.80 3.29
N SER A 217 3.17 -0.91 3.31
CA SER A 217 1.81 -1.19 2.82
C SER A 217 1.64 -0.93 1.32
N VAL A 218 2.68 -0.48 0.63
CA VAL A 218 2.63 -0.27 -0.83
C VAL A 218 2.53 -1.63 -1.52
N VAL A 219 1.60 -1.72 -2.47
CA VAL A 219 1.45 -2.88 -3.36
C VAL A 219 2.33 -2.66 -4.58
N PRO A 220 3.40 -3.46 -4.79
CA PRO A 220 4.32 -3.26 -5.93
C PRO A 220 3.75 -3.89 -7.20
N ALA A 221 2.61 -3.38 -7.67
CA ALA A 221 1.90 -3.89 -8.83
C ALA A 221 2.16 -3.01 -10.07
N PRO A 222 2.66 -3.56 -11.19
CA PRO A 222 2.90 -2.80 -12.41
C PRO A 222 1.68 -2.06 -12.96
N VAL A 223 0.48 -2.57 -12.69
CA VAL A 223 -0.77 -1.92 -13.11
C VAL A 223 -0.91 -0.50 -12.57
N LEU A 224 -0.27 -0.17 -11.45
CA LEU A 224 -0.24 1.19 -10.89
C LEU A 224 0.43 2.22 -11.82
N PHE A 225 1.30 1.77 -12.72
CA PHE A 225 1.92 2.65 -13.72
C PHE A 225 0.90 3.23 -14.70
N ASN A 226 -0.22 2.54 -14.92
CA ASN A 226 -1.34 3.04 -15.74
C ASN A 226 -2.09 4.17 -15.04
N TYR A 227 -1.92 4.32 -13.73
CA TYR A 227 -2.54 5.35 -12.90
C TYR A 227 -1.61 6.53 -12.59
N GLY A 228 -0.45 6.60 -13.24
CA GLY A 228 0.51 7.70 -13.07
C GLY A 228 1.58 7.48 -12.00
N VAL A 229 1.58 6.31 -11.35
CA VAL A 229 2.67 5.92 -10.44
C VAL A 229 3.93 5.66 -11.28
N VAL A 230 5.06 6.23 -10.86
CA VAL A 230 6.37 6.00 -11.50
C VAL A 230 7.26 5.04 -10.70
N CYS A 231 7.00 4.92 -9.40
CA CYS A 231 7.68 3.99 -8.53
C CYS A 231 6.74 3.51 -7.41
N ALA A 232 6.80 2.22 -7.11
CA ALA A 232 6.19 1.60 -5.95
C ALA A 232 7.29 1.03 -5.04
N ALA A 233 7.67 1.80 -4.00
CA ALA A 233 8.68 1.44 -3.01
C ALA A 233 8.00 0.84 -1.78
N GLY A 234 7.97 -0.46 -1.72
CA GLY A 234 7.32 -1.27 -0.69
C GLY A 234 8.29 -2.11 0.14
N ALA A 235 7.80 -3.26 0.55
CA ALA A 235 8.58 -4.23 1.29
C ALA A 235 8.28 -5.65 0.84
N ILE A 236 9.26 -6.53 0.99
CA ILE A 236 9.16 -7.96 0.73
C ILE A 236 9.53 -8.74 1.97
N VAL A 237 8.85 -9.85 2.22
CA VAL A 237 9.25 -10.87 3.19
C VAL A 237 9.88 -12.01 2.41
N LEU A 238 11.17 -12.23 2.61
CA LEU A 238 11.86 -13.35 1.96
C LEU A 238 11.39 -14.68 2.57
N PRO A 239 11.29 -15.76 1.78
CA PRO A 239 10.73 -17.04 2.24
C PRO A 239 11.36 -17.57 3.54
N GLU A 240 12.68 -17.47 3.68
CA GLU A 240 13.42 -17.92 4.86
C GLU A 240 13.16 -17.08 6.13
N ARG A 241 12.46 -15.96 6.00
CA ARG A 241 12.13 -15.05 7.10
C ARG A 241 10.64 -15.04 7.46
N ALA A 242 9.82 -15.73 6.69
CA ALA A 242 8.36 -15.71 6.83
C ALA A 242 7.89 -16.09 8.25
N GLU A 243 8.41 -17.19 8.80
CA GLU A 243 8.02 -17.66 10.15
C GLU A 243 8.46 -16.68 11.25
N LYS A 244 9.64 -16.09 11.13
CA LYS A 244 10.12 -15.07 12.08
C LYS A 244 9.22 -13.83 12.07
N VAL A 245 8.82 -13.36 10.89
CA VAL A 245 7.92 -12.21 10.73
C VAL A 245 6.54 -12.53 11.31
N LYS A 246 6.00 -13.73 11.04
CA LYS A 246 4.72 -14.19 11.59
C LYS A 246 4.73 -14.17 13.12
N LEU A 247 5.72 -14.80 13.73
CA LEU A 247 5.86 -14.85 15.19
C LEU A 247 5.97 -13.46 15.82
N ALA A 248 6.73 -12.55 15.20
CA ALA A 248 6.84 -11.18 15.68
C ALA A 248 5.48 -10.45 15.67
N MET A 249 4.65 -10.70 14.66
CA MET A 249 3.31 -10.11 14.57
C MET A 249 2.31 -10.73 15.54
N GLU A 250 2.33 -12.05 15.73
CA GLU A 250 1.48 -12.76 16.69
C GLU A 250 1.77 -12.32 18.15
N GLN A 251 3.03 -12.07 18.45
CA GLN A 251 3.47 -11.61 19.78
C GLN A 251 3.18 -10.12 20.02
N GLY A 252 2.59 -9.43 19.06
CA GLY A 252 2.32 -7.99 19.14
C GLY A 252 3.59 -7.16 19.30
N SER A 253 4.69 -7.64 18.73
CA SER A 253 5.97 -6.95 18.79
C SER A 253 5.83 -5.52 18.27
N LYS A 254 6.07 -4.55 19.17
CA LYS A 254 6.24 -3.14 18.80
C LYS A 254 7.60 -2.89 18.14
N SER A 255 8.39 -3.96 17.96
CA SER A 255 9.71 -3.88 17.36
C SER A 255 9.61 -3.50 15.88
N ASN A 256 10.66 -2.87 15.41
CA ASN A 256 10.83 -2.53 14.01
C ASN A 256 10.79 -3.83 13.17
N ILE A 257 9.65 -4.10 12.53
CA ILE A 257 9.40 -5.28 11.69
C ILE A 257 10.49 -5.50 10.63
N PHE A 258 11.15 -4.42 10.18
CA PHE A 258 12.31 -4.51 9.29
C PHE A 258 13.49 -5.23 9.96
N GLY A 259 13.69 -5.08 11.26
CA GLY A 259 14.65 -5.86 12.04
C GLY A 259 14.32 -7.35 12.08
N GLU A 260 13.04 -7.71 11.99
CA GLU A 260 12.57 -9.09 12.06
C GLU A 260 12.59 -9.82 10.70
N GLY A 261 12.74 -9.12 9.60
CA GLY A 261 12.89 -9.80 8.31
C GLY A 261 12.16 -9.19 7.13
N LEU A 262 11.51 -8.06 7.34
CA LEU A 262 10.94 -7.29 6.25
C LEU A 262 12.05 -6.51 5.54
N GLN A 263 12.17 -6.71 4.23
CA GLN A 263 13.17 -6.04 3.40
C GLN A 263 12.51 -4.96 2.53
N LYS A 264 13.09 -3.76 2.48
CA LYS A 264 12.67 -2.72 1.54
C LYS A 264 12.99 -3.15 0.11
N MET A 265 12.05 -2.88 -0.80
CA MET A 265 12.16 -3.16 -2.23
C MET A 265 11.41 -2.10 -3.02
N ARG A 266 11.66 -2.04 -4.33
CA ARG A 266 10.83 -1.23 -5.23
C ARG A 266 10.70 -1.86 -6.61
N ILE A 267 9.67 -1.42 -7.33
CA ILE A 267 9.57 -1.55 -8.79
C ILE A 267 9.43 -0.15 -9.38
N GLU A 268 10.00 0.06 -10.55
CA GLU A 268 9.98 1.34 -11.25
C GLU A 268 9.36 1.20 -12.65
N LYS A 269 8.61 2.23 -13.06
CA LYS A 269 8.07 2.29 -14.41
C LYS A 269 9.23 2.33 -15.42
N PRO A 270 9.27 1.43 -16.41
CA PRO A 270 10.34 1.44 -17.39
C PRO A 270 10.49 2.79 -18.10
N GLY A 271 11.72 3.30 -18.15
CA GLY A 271 12.06 4.51 -18.89
C GLY A 271 11.61 5.85 -18.28
N TRP A 272 11.10 5.88 -17.06
CA TRP A 272 10.60 7.14 -16.46
C TRP A 272 11.70 8.13 -16.03
N ARG A 273 12.93 7.66 -15.89
CA ARG A 273 14.10 8.51 -15.55
C ARG A 273 14.90 8.95 -16.78
N ASN A 274 14.51 8.53 -17.98
CA ASN A 274 15.23 8.83 -19.23
C ASN A 274 14.72 10.12 -19.85
#